data_f1a2fd96c755935f595a1955b4a928d1
#
_entry.id   f1a2fd96c755935f595a1955b4a928d1
#
_cell.length_a   1.000
_cell.length_b   1.000
_cell.length_c   1.000
_cell.angle_alpha   90.00
_cell.angle_beta   90.00
_cell.angle_gamma   90.00
#
_symmetry.space_group_name_H-M   'P 1'
#
loop_
_entity.id
_entity.type
_entity.pdbx_description
1 polymer ?
#
loop_
_entity_poly.entity_id
_entity_poly.type
_entity_poly.pdbx_seq_one_letter_code
_entity_poly.pdbx_strand_id
1 'polypeptide(L)'
;MIATQNLTFAYTPKKRFDFPNFSCADRETILILGKSGKGKTTFLHLMALLLKPTGGNIQINHQEISQLSVSQAANFRAKNVGIIYQKPHFVHSLSVMDNLLLANYLAGKNQAKQMAQQLAENLGFAELLSKRTTQLSQGEQQRVSIARALMNKPSVILADEPTSSLDDDNCLKVIDLLKKQIQEIGASLVVVTHDQRLKDVFEKRIEL
;
A
#
# COMPACT_ATOMS: atom_id res chain seq x y z
N MET A 1 11.10 8.14 -2.42
CA MET A 1 12.13 7.16 -1.99
C MET A 1 11.73 6.53 -0.65
N ILE A 2 11.96 5.21 -0.48
CA ILE A 2 11.89 4.52 0.81
C ILE A 2 13.12 3.62 0.96
N ALA A 3 13.74 3.61 2.15
CA ALA A 3 14.92 2.79 2.44
C ALA A 3 14.87 2.23 3.87
N THR A 4 15.47 1.05 4.08
CA THR A 4 15.65 0.43 5.39
C THR A 4 17.09 -0.03 5.57
N GLN A 5 17.63 0.10 6.81
CA GLN A 5 18.98 -0.33 7.15
C GLN A 5 18.95 -1.10 8.47
N ASN A 6 19.55 -2.30 8.47
CA ASN A 6 19.69 -3.19 9.64
C ASN A 6 18.36 -3.38 10.40
N LEU A 7 17.24 -3.42 9.66
CA LEU A 7 15.91 -3.43 10.24
C LEU A 7 15.62 -4.76 10.92
N THR A 8 15.23 -4.70 12.20
CA THR A 8 14.88 -5.87 12.99
C THR A 8 13.54 -5.68 13.69
N PHE A 9 12.81 -6.77 13.89
CA PHE A 9 11.57 -6.77 14.64
C PHE A 9 11.33 -8.10 15.35
N ALA A 10 10.79 -8.04 16.57
CA ALA A 10 10.43 -9.22 17.33
C ALA A 10 8.99 -9.09 17.87
N TYR A 11 8.13 -10.03 17.54
CA TYR A 11 6.81 -10.17 18.19
C TYR A 11 6.94 -10.75 19.60
N THR A 12 7.90 -11.68 19.78
CA THR A 12 8.27 -12.31 21.06
C THR A 12 9.76 -12.59 21.00
N PRO A 13 10.43 -12.88 22.14
CA PRO A 13 11.84 -13.24 22.15
C PRO A 13 12.22 -14.40 21.20
N LYS A 14 11.26 -15.32 20.96
CA LYS A 14 11.44 -16.49 20.09
C LYS A 14 11.04 -16.24 18.62
N LYS A 15 10.32 -15.15 18.32
CA LYS A 15 9.84 -14.83 16.96
C LYS A 15 10.41 -13.48 16.52
N ARG A 16 11.66 -13.52 16.05
CA ARG A 16 12.41 -12.37 15.55
C ARG A 16 12.58 -12.45 14.04
N PHE A 17 12.61 -11.28 13.42
CA PHE A 17 12.87 -11.08 12.00
C PHE A 17 14.02 -10.09 11.84
N ASP A 18 14.95 -10.43 10.99
CA ASP A 18 16.04 -9.57 10.52
C ASP A 18 15.82 -9.38 9.02
N PHE A 19 15.65 -8.13 8.59
CA PHE A 19 15.33 -7.81 7.20
C PHE A 19 16.56 -7.32 6.44
N PRO A 20 16.70 -7.63 5.14
CA PRO A 20 17.79 -7.12 4.33
C PRO A 20 17.72 -5.60 4.24
N ASN A 21 18.86 -4.97 3.99
CA ASN A 21 18.91 -3.58 3.62
C ASN A 21 18.18 -3.41 2.30
N PHE A 22 17.29 -2.41 2.24
CA PHE A 22 16.37 -2.21 1.15
C PHE A 22 16.37 -0.74 0.72
N SER A 23 16.25 -0.51 -0.58
CA SER A 23 16.12 0.84 -1.14
C SER A 23 15.24 0.80 -2.38
N CYS A 24 14.21 1.64 -2.39
CA CYS A 24 13.35 1.94 -3.53
C CYS A 24 13.44 3.45 -3.79
N ALA A 25 13.98 3.82 -4.95
CA ALA A 25 14.14 5.21 -5.35
C ALA A 25 12.80 5.89 -5.61
N ASP A 26 12.82 7.20 -5.87
CA ASP A 26 11.62 7.92 -6.27
C ASP A 26 11.09 7.38 -7.60
N ARG A 27 9.78 7.22 -7.69
CA ARG A 27 9.07 6.70 -8.87
C ARG A 27 9.47 5.27 -9.27
N GLU A 28 10.20 4.57 -8.43
CA GLU A 28 10.60 3.19 -8.68
C GLU A 28 9.52 2.22 -8.23
N THR A 29 9.44 1.06 -8.90
CA THR A 29 8.57 -0.05 -8.52
C THR A 29 9.40 -1.27 -8.18
N ILE A 30 9.16 -1.87 -7.00
CA ILE A 30 9.91 -3.03 -6.51
C ILE A 30 8.95 -4.13 -6.07
N LEU A 31 9.29 -5.36 -6.43
CA LEU A 31 8.63 -6.57 -5.97
C LEU A 31 9.46 -7.26 -4.88
N ILE A 32 8.83 -7.55 -3.75
CA ILE A 32 9.41 -8.35 -2.66
C ILE A 32 8.74 -9.71 -2.67
N LEU A 33 9.48 -10.73 -3.06
CA LEU A 33 9.03 -12.12 -3.10
C LEU A 33 9.44 -12.85 -1.83
N GLY A 34 8.67 -13.86 -1.45
CA GLY A 34 9.05 -14.74 -0.35
C GLY A 34 7.94 -15.74 -0.02
N LYS A 35 8.34 -16.88 0.54
CA LYS A 35 7.39 -17.91 1.00
C LYS A 35 6.52 -17.37 2.14
N SER A 36 5.35 -17.99 2.37
CA SER A 36 4.52 -17.68 3.53
C SER A 36 5.31 -17.82 4.84
N GLY A 37 5.06 -16.92 5.80
CA GLY A 37 5.74 -16.92 7.10
C GLY A 37 7.12 -16.24 7.15
N LYS A 38 7.70 -15.82 6.02
CA LYS A 38 9.01 -15.15 5.96
C LYS A 38 9.00 -13.69 6.47
N GLY A 39 7.87 -13.16 6.88
CA GLY A 39 7.77 -11.81 7.45
C GLY A 39 7.46 -10.71 6.44
N LYS A 40 7.02 -11.01 5.21
CA LYS A 40 6.68 -10.01 4.18
C LYS A 40 5.70 -8.95 4.69
N THR A 41 4.55 -9.37 5.23
CA THR A 41 3.56 -8.47 5.82
C THR A 41 4.14 -7.68 7.01
N THR A 42 5.00 -8.32 7.84
CA THR A 42 5.69 -7.63 8.94
C THR A 42 6.61 -6.55 8.41
N PHE A 43 7.39 -6.83 7.37
CA PHE A 43 8.28 -5.87 6.73
C PHE A 43 7.48 -4.69 6.14
N LEU A 44 6.39 -4.98 5.44
CA LEU A 44 5.49 -3.94 4.92
C LEU A 44 4.89 -3.10 6.06
N HIS A 45 4.43 -3.72 7.14
CA HIS A 45 3.87 -3.01 8.28
C HIS A 45 4.89 -2.11 9.00
N LEU A 46 6.16 -2.50 9.04
CA LEU A 46 7.24 -1.64 9.55
C LEU A 46 7.43 -0.42 8.66
N MET A 47 7.55 -0.62 7.33
CA MET A 47 7.64 0.46 6.35
C MET A 47 6.41 1.37 6.36
N ALA A 48 5.23 0.81 6.67
CA ALA A 48 3.98 1.55 6.81
C ALA A 48 3.82 2.26 8.16
N LEU A 49 4.78 2.17 9.09
CA LEU A 49 4.67 2.71 10.45
C LEU A 49 3.45 2.16 11.23
N LEU A 50 3.04 0.94 10.93
CA LEU A 50 2.02 0.19 11.68
C LEU A 50 2.64 -0.61 12.82
N LEU A 51 3.92 -0.96 12.68
CA LEU A 51 4.76 -1.58 13.70
C LEU A 51 5.99 -0.70 13.93
N LYS A 52 6.47 -0.65 15.19
CA LYS A 52 7.71 0.03 15.54
C LYS A 52 8.85 -0.98 15.49
N PRO A 53 9.96 -0.73 14.76
CA PRO A 53 11.09 -1.64 14.72
C PRO A 53 11.75 -1.78 16.10
N THR A 54 12.36 -2.94 16.37
CA THR A 54 13.17 -3.18 17.55
C THR A 54 14.63 -2.73 17.34
N GLY A 55 15.05 -2.56 16.08
CA GLY A 55 16.35 -2.03 15.71
C GLY A 55 16.38 -1.66 14.23
N GLY A 56 17.41 -0.90 13.86
CA GLY A 56 17.57 -0.40 12.50
C GLY A 56 16.75 0.85 12.19
N ASN A 57 16.84 1.32 10.95
CA ASN A 57 16.30 2.60 10.52
C ASN A 57 15.37 2.42 9.30
N ILE A 58 14.34 3.26 9.23
CA ILE A 58 13.46 3.40 8.09
C ILE A 58 13.45 4.87 7.66
N GLN A 59 13.66 5.12 6.38
CA GLN A 59 13.60 6.46 5.80
C GLN A 59 12.55 6.50 4.69
N ILE A 60 11.71 7.56 4.68
CA ILE A 60 10.81 7.90 3.57
C ILE A 60 11.05 9.36 3.23
N ASN A 61 11.24 9.67 1.94
CA ASN A 61 11.54 11.02 1.45
C ASN A 61 12.72 11.66 2.17
N HIS A 62 13.81 10.89 2.40
CA HIS A 62 15.01 11.33 3.13
C HIS A 62 14.79 11.68 4.61
N GLN A 63 13.58 11.48 5.13
CA GLN A 63 13.27 11.67 6.54
C GLN A 63 13.35 10.32 7.27
N GLU A 64 14.11 10.28 8.36
CA GLU A 64 14.08 9.15 9.28
C GLU A 64 12.73 9.10 10.02
N ILE A 65 12.06 7.95 9.97
CA ILE A 65 10.72 7.79 10.52
C ILE A 65 10.64 6.75 11.64
N SER A 66 11.73 6.01 11.90
CA SER A 66 11.76 4.92 12.89
C SER A 66 11.56 5.40 14.33
N GLN A 67 11.92 6.66 14.59
CA GLN A 67 11.90 7.28 15.93
C GLN A 67 10.63 8.13 16.19
N LEU A 68 9.73 8.21 15.22
CA LEU A 68 8.49 8.98 15.38
C LEU A 68 7.63 8.42 16.52
N SER A 69 7.02 9.31 17.28
CA SER A 69 5.97 8.93 18.24
C SER A 69 4.76 8.35 17.52
N VAL A 70 3.89 7.64 18.22
CA VAL A 70 2.68 7.02 17.62
C VAL A 70 1.83 8.04 16.88
N SER A 71 1.62 9.24 17.45
CA SER A 71 0.85 10.32 16.82
C SER A 71 1.54 10.89 15.58
N GLN A 72 2.86 11.11 15.66
CA GLN A 72 3.65 11.59 14.52
C GLN A 72 3.67 10.56 13.39
N ALA A 73 3.84 9.27 13.71
CA ALA A 73 3.81 8.18 12.74
C ALA A 73 2.44 8.07 12.03
N ALA A 74 1.34 8.19 12.79
CA ALA A 74 -0.01 8.18 12.22
C ALA A 74 -0.22 9.36 11.27
N ASN A 75 0.20 10.57 11.65
CA ASN A 75 0.09 11.77 10.83
C ASN A 75 0.98 11.70 9.58
N PHE A 76 2.22 11.21 9.72
CA PHE A 76 3.14 11.02 8.61
C PHE A 76 2.57 9.99 7.61
N ARG A 77 2.11 8.83 8.11
CA ARG A 77 1.50 7.78 7.29
C ARG A 77 0.31 8.29 6.50
N ALA A 78 -0.62 9.00 7.16
CA ALA A 78 -1.83 9.51 6.52
C ALA A 78 -1.52 10.44 5.32
N LYS A 79 -0.39 11.13 5.33
CA LYS A 79 0.00 12.08 4.29
C LYS A 79 0.91 11.50 3.21
N ASN A 80 1.76 10.54 3.57
CA ASN A 80 2.89 10.12 2.73
C ASN A 80 2.83 8.67 2.27
N VAL A 81 2.00 7.81 2.93
CA VAL A 81 1.97 6.38 2.66
C VAL A 81 0.57 5.92 2.30
N GLY A 82 0.41 5.35 1.12
CA GLY A 82 -0.79 4.60 0.74
C GLY A 82 -0.59 3.12 1.01
N ILE A 83 -1.60 2.45 1.56
CA ILE A 83 -1.52 1.02 1.85
C ILE A 83 -2.66 0.30 1.13
N ILE A 84 -2.29 -0.73 0.35
CA ILE A 84 -3.22 -1.67 -0.28
C ILE A 84 -3.06 -2.99 0.45
N TYR A 85 -4.11 -3.44 1.13
CA TYR A 85 -4.13 -4.69 1.88
C TYR A 85 -4.64 -5.84 1.02
N GLN A 86 -4.19 -7.05 1.33
CA GLN A 86 -4.71 -8.29 0.73
C GLN A 86 -6.24 -8.39 0.85
N LYS A 87 -6.78 -8.09 2.04
CA LYS A 87 -8.22 -7.95 2.28
C LYS A 87 -8.51 -6.47 2.53
N PRO A 88 -9.28 -5.79 1.68
CA PRO A 88 -9.63 -4.39 1.90
C PRO A 88 -10.37 -4.20 3.22
N HIS A 89 -9.90 -3.26 4.05
CA HIS A 89 -10.56 -2.89 5.31
C HIS A 89 -11.45 -1.67 5.05
N PHE A 90 -12.70 -1.92 4.65
CA PHE A 90 -13.70 -0.87 4.45
C PHE A 90 -14.55 -0.65 5.68
N VAL A 91 -15.05 0.57 5.83
CA VAL A 91 -16.14 0.88 6.76
C VAL A 91 -17.44 0.53 6.04
N HIS A 92 -18.02 -0.62 6.38
CA HIS A 92 -19.15 -1.21 5.65
C HIS A 92 -20.44 -0.39 5.70
N SER A 93 -20.61 0.47 6.73
CA SER A 93 -21.74 1.40 6.83
C SER A 93 -21.66 2.59 5.89
N LEU A 94 -20.47 2.88 5.35
CA LEU A 94 -20.22 3.97 4.44
C LEU A 94 -20.37 3.54 2.98
N SER A 95 -20.71 4.52 2.11
CA SER A 95 -20.64 4.34 0.66
C SER A 95 -19.19 4.15 0.17
N VAL A 96 -19.02 3.77 -1.10
CA VAL A 96 -17.69 3.75 -1.77
C VAL A 96 -17.09 5.15 -1.74
N MET A 97 -17.85 6.19 -2.13
CA MET A 97 -17.40 7.59 -2.08
C MET A 97 -16.91 7.97 -0.69
N ASP A 98 -17.67 7.67 0.37
CA ASP A 98 -17.30 8.06 1.74
C ASP A 98 -16.08 7.28 2.23
N ASN A 99 -15.90 6.01 1.83
CA ASN A 99 -14.68 5.24 2.12
C ASN A 99 -13.44 5.86 1.45
N LEU A 100 -13.56 6.45 0.25
CA LEU A 100 -12.47 7.19 -0.39
C LEU A 100 -12.17 8.49 0.38
N LEU A 101 -13.21 9.28 0.67
CA LEU A 101 -13.07 10.57 1.35
C LEU A 101 -12.59 10.45 2.80
N LEU A 102 -12.80 9.29 3.43
CA LEU A 102 -12.28 8.99 4.77
C LEU A 102 -10.74 9.12 4.82
N ALA A 103 -10.04 8.79 3.72
CA ALA A 103 -8.59 8.95 3.66
C ALA A 103 -8.16 10.43 3.80
N ASN A 104 -8.91 11.35 3.17
CA ASN A 104 -8.65 12.79 3.31
C ASN A 104 -8.96 13.27 4.72
N TYR A 105 -10.09 12.86 5.29
CA TYR A 105 -10.50 13.22 6.64
C TYR A 105 -9.44 12.81 7.68
N LEU A 106 -8.95 11.57 7.62
CA LEU A 106 -7.91 11.05 8.53
C LEU A 106 -6.56 11.77 8.36
N ALA A 107 -6.29 12.35 7.19
CA ALA A 107 -5.09 13.14 6.93
C ALA A 107 -5.25 14.63 7.33
N GLY A 108 -6.41 15.03 7.84
CA GLY A 108 -6.73 16.43 8.13
C GLY A 108 -6.81 17.30 6.88
N LYS A 109 -7.14 16.72 5.73
CA LYS A 109 -7.29 17.40 4.44
C LYS A 109 -8.77 17.64 4.11
N ASN A 110 -9.03 18.63 3.27
CA ASN A 110 -10.36 18.83 2.70
C ASN A 110 -10.76 17.64 1.84
N GLN A 111 -12.07 17.34 1.81
CA GLN A 111 -12.62 16.26 1.00
C GLN A 111 -12.39 16.52 -0.50
N ALA A 112 -11.65 15.65 -1.14
CA ALA A 112 -11.30 15.77 -2.56
C ALA A 112 -12.28 14.94 -3.43
N LYS A 113 -13.58 15.31 -3.46
CA LYS A 113 -14.62 14.60 -4.24
C LYS A 113 -14.26 14.48 -5.72
N GLN A 114 -13.72 15.52 -6.32
CA GLN A 114 -13.28 15.49 -7.72
C GLN A 114 -12.16 14.46 -7.95
N MET A 115 -11.20 14.37 -7.02
CA MET A 115 -10.15 13.35 -7.07
C MET A 115 -10.73 11.93 -6.94
N ALA A 116 -11.70 11.74 -6.02
CA ALA A 116 -12.38 10.45 -5.86
C ALA A 116 -13.12 10.04 -7.14
N GLN A 117 -13.83 10.99 -7.78
CA GLN A 117 -14.52 10.77 -9.05
C GLN A 117 -13.51 10.39 -10.15
N GLN A 118 -12.42 11.14 -10.30
CA GLN A 118 -11.39 10.89 -11.31
C GLN A 118 -10.73 9.51 -11.13
N LEU A 119 -10.39 9.13 -9.89
CA LEU A 119 -9.84 7.80 -9.60
C LEU A 119 -10.84 6.70 -9.90
N ALA A 120 -12.13 6.91 -9.61
CA ALA A 120 -13.19 5.94 -9.92
C ALA A 120 -13.37 5.74 -11.43
N GLU A 121 -13.29 6.81 -12.22
CA GLU A 121 -13.30 6.76 -13.69
C GLU A 121 -12.08 6.02 -14.23
N ASN A 122 -10.87 6.41 -13.79
CA ASN A 122 -9.61 5.79 -14.23
C ASN A 122 -9.53 4.29 -13.90
N LEU A 123 -10.13 3.87 -12.79
CA LEU A 123 -10.13 2.49 -12.31
C LEU A 123 -11.41 1.71 -12.67
N GLY A 124 -12.35 2.32 -13.41
CA GLY A 124 -13.53 1.67 -13.97
C GLY A 124 -14.56 1.23 -12.92
N PHE A 125 -14.89 2.11 -11.95
CA PHE A 125 -15.95 1.85 -10.97
C PHE A 125 -16.77 3.11 -10.60
N ALA A 126 -16.80 4.12 -11.47
CA ALA A 126 -17.49 5.40 -11.20
C ALA A 126 -18.98 5.24 -10.86
N GLU A 127 -19.66 4.28 -11.51
CA GLU A 127 -21.07 3.96 -11.27
C GLU A 127 -21.34 3.31 -9.91
N LEU A 128 -20.28 2.91 -9.20
CA LEU A 128 -20.37 2.24 -7.89
C LEU A 128 -20.20 3.19 -6.71
N LEU A 129 -19.90 4.47 -6.94
CA LEU A 129 -19.55 5.43 -5.88
C LEU A 129 -20.63 5.60 -4.80
N SER A 130 -21.91 5.46 -5.15
CA SER A 130 -23.04 5.53 -4.21
C SER A 130 -23.34 4.22 -3.50
N LYS A 131 -22.81 3.09 -3.98
CA LYS A 131 -23.05 1.76 -3.39
C LYS A 131 -22.30 1.58 -2.09
N ARG A 132 -22.74 0.60 -1.28
CA ARG A 132 -21.97 0.12 -0.13
C ARG A 132 -20.89 -0.87 -0.59
N THR A 133 -19.76 -0.90 0.10
CA THR A 133 -18.64 -1.79 -0.25
C THR A 133 -18.98 -3.28 -0.15
N THR A 134 -20.01 -3.64 0.62
CA THR A 134 -20.53 -5.02 0.73
C THR A 134 -21.28 -5.51 -0.52
N GLN A 135 -21.64 -4.61 -1.41
CA GLN A 135 -22.35 -4.91 -2.66
C GLN A 135 -21.39 -5.13 -3.85
N LEU A 136 -20.10 -4.97 -3.61
CA LEU A 136 -19.06 -5.04 -4.63
C LEU A 136 -18.50 -6.46 -4.75
N SER A 137 -18.17 -6.86 -5.97
CA SER A 137 -17.32 -8.03 -6.25
C SER A 137 -15.91 -7.83 -5.69
N GLN A 138 -15.14 -8.90 -5.54
CA GLN A 138 -13.76 -8.83 -5.05
C GLN A 138 -12.87 -7.94 -5.92
N GLY A 139 -12.99 -8.03 -7.25
CA GLY A 139 -12.22 -7.18 -8.17
C GLY A 139 -12.58 -5.69 -8.05
N GLU A 140 -13.87 -5.36 -7.87
CA GLU A 140 -14.32 -3.98 -7.61
C GLU A 140 -13.79 -3.49 -6.27
N GLN A 141 -13.88 -4.30 -5.21
CA GLN A 141 -13.30 -3.96 -3.90
C GLN A 141 -11.81 -3.68 -4.00
N GLN A 142 -11.07 -4.47 -4.79
CA GLN A 142 -9.64 -4.26 -4.99
C GLN A 142 -9.37 -2.92 -5.68
N ARG A 143 -10.10 -2.57 -6.74
CA ARG A 143 -9.98 -1.28 -7.42
C ARG A 143 -10.32 -0.10 -6.51
N VAL A 144 -11.36 -0.21 -5.69
CA VAL A 144 -11.71 0.79 -4.67
C VAL A 144 -10.61 0.91 -3.60
N SER A 145 -9.99 -0.20 -3.19
CA SER A 145 -8.85 -0.19 -2.25
C SER A 145 -7.64 0.55 -2.81
N ILE A 146 -7.35 0.34 -4.09
CA ILE A 146 -6.29 1.08 -4.81
C ILE A 146 -6.63 2.57 -4.82
N ALA A 147 -7.84 2.96 -5.24
CA ALA A 147 -8.26 4.36 -5.25
C ALA A 147 -8.09 5.01 -3.87
N ARG A 148 -8.55 4.34 -2.80
CA ARG A 148 -8.43 4.84 -1.44
C ARG A 148 -6.98 5.09 -1.03
N ALA A 149 -6.07 4.20 -1.40
CA ALA A 149 -4.64 4.37 -1.11
C ALA A 149 -4.04 5.59 -1.84
N LEU A 150 -4.60 5.99 -2.99
CA LEU A 150 -4.12 7.10 -3.82
C LEU A 150 -4.73 8.47 -3.44
N MET A 151 -5.83 8.51 -2.65
CA MET A 151 -6.59 9.73 -2.36
C MET A 151 -5.77 10.91 -1.83
N ASN A 152 -4.73 10.64 -1.06
CA ASN A 152 -3.87 11.68 -0.48
C ASN A 152 -2.64 12.01 -1.33
N LYS A 153 -2.51 11.45 -2.53
CA LYS A 153 -1.31 11.55 -3.39
C LYS A 153 -0.03 11.21 -2.60
N PRO A 154 0.04 10.01 -2.00
CA PRO A 154 1.18 9.63 -1.18
C PRO A 154 2.45 9.53 -2.02
N SER A 155 3.62 9.67 -1.40
CA SER A 155 4.90 9.48 -2.07
C SER A 155 5.31 8.01 -2.19
N VAL A 156 4.73 7.15 -1.34
CA VAL A 156 5.01 5.70 -1.32
C VAL A 156 3.70 4.92 -1.23
N ILE A 157 3.55 3.93 -2.09
CA ILE A 157 2.49 2.92 -2.03
C ILE A 157 3.10 1.59 -1.59
N LEU A 158 2.52 1.00 -0.56
CA LEU A 158 2.85 -0.32 -0.03
C LEU A 158 1.68 -1.26 -0.28
N ALA A 159 1.88 -2.33 -1.04
CA ALA A 159 0.83 -3.29 -1.40
C ALA A 159 1.15 -4.69 -0.86
N ASP A 160 0.26 -5.21 -0.02
CA ASP A 160 0.36 -6.56 0.53
C ASP A 160 -0.54 -7.51 -0.25
N GLU A 161 0.06 -8.42 -1.02
CA GLU A 161 -0.63 -9.45 -1.80
C GLU A 161 -1.79 -8.89 -2.66
N PRO A 162 -1.58 -7.81 -3.45
CA PRO A 162 -2.68 -7.06 -4.07
C PRO A 162 -3.48 -7.83 -5.12
N THR A 163 -3.01 -9.01 -5.54
CA THR A 163 -3.61 -9.83 -6.60
C THR A 163 -3.98 -11.23 -6.18
N SER A 164 -3.76 -11.59 -4.91
CA SER A 164 -3.89 -12.97 -4.42
C SER A 164 -5.29 -13.59 -4.56
N SER A 165 -6.34 -12.75 -4.69
CA SER A 165 -7.73 -13.17 -4.85
C SER A 165 -8.26 -13.05 -6.29
N LEU A 166 -7.38 -12.76 -7.25
CA LEU A 166 -7.73 -12.51 -8.65
C LEU A 166 -7.26 -13.66 -9.54
N ASP A 167 -8.02 -13.94 -10.60
CA ASP A 167 -7.57 -14.79 -11.70
C ASP A 167 -6.43 -14.13 -12.50
N ASP A 168 -5.84 -14.87 -13.44
CA ASP A 168 -4.64 -14.42 -14.16
C ASP A 168 -4.87 -13.13 -14.97
N ASP A 169 -5.99 -13.05 -15.68
CA ASP A 169 -6.31 -11.89 -16.51
C ASP A 169 -6.57 -10.63 -15.67
N ASN A 170 -7.31 -10.77 -14.58
CA ASN A 170 -7.60 -9.66 -13.68
C ASN A 170 -6.38 -9.26 -12.84
N CYS A 171 -5.48 -10.20 -12.51
CA CYS A 171 -4.22 -9.95 -11.84
C CYS A 171 -3.37 -8.94 -12.63
N LEU A 172 -3.08 -9.23 -13.89
CA LEU A 172 -2.26 -8.37 -14.74
C LEU A 172 -2.91 -7.00 -14.96
N LYS A 173 -4.22 -6.97 -15.26
CA LYS A 173 -4.97 -5.72 -15.45
C LYS A 173 -4.91 -4.81 -14.22
N VAL A 174 -5.07 -5.37 -13.01
CA VAL A 174 -5.02 -4.58 -11.77
C VAL A 174 -3.63 -4.04 -11.50
N ILE A 175 -2.58 -4.83 -11.75
CA ILE A 175 -1.20 -4.37 -11.58
C ILE A 175 -0.85 -3.27 -12.59
N ASP A 176 -1.25 -3.39 -13.85
CA ASP A 176 -1.02 -2.38 -14.87
C ASP A 176 -1.75 -1.06 -14.53
N LEU A 177 -3.02 -1.14 -14.11
CA LEU A 177 -3.77 0.01 -13.62
C LEU A 177 -3.08 0.67 -12.41
N LEU A 178 -2.61 -0.13 -11.46
CA LEU A 178 -1.91 0.36 -10.28
C LEU A 178 -0.60 1.06 -10.69
N LYS A 179 0.22 0.45 -11.54
CA LYS A 179 1.48 1.04 -12.04
C LYS A 179 1.23 2.36 -12.76
N LYS A 180 0.22 2.41 -13.65
CA LYS A 180 -0.16 3.64 -14.36
C LYS A 180 -0.55 4.77 -13.39
N GLN A 181 -1.43 4.50 -12.43
CA GLN A 181 -1.86 5.51 -11.45
C GLN A 181 -0.70 6.00 -10.57
N ILE A 182 0.22 5.11 -10.19
CA ILE A 182 1.40 5.45 -9.39
C ILE A 182 2.36 6.33 -10.19
N GLN A 183 2.56 6.02 -11.47
CA GLN A 183 3.39 6.84 -12.37
C GLN A 183 2.81 8.25 -12.53
N GLU A 184 1.48 8.38 -12.68
CA GLU A 184 0.79 9.67 -12.79
C GLU A 184 0.99 10.55 -11.56
N ILE A 185 0.97 10.00 -10.34
CA ILE A 185 1.19 10.75 -9.10
C ILE A 185 2.67 10.90 -8.71
N GLY A 186 3.57 10.21 -9.42
CA GLY A 186 5.01 10.24 -9.15
C GLY A 186 5.43 9.51 -7.87
N ALA A 187 4.64 8.53 -7.39
CA ALA A 187 4.94 7.75 -6.20
C ALA A 187 5.89 6.58 -6.49
N SER A 188 6.51 6.05 -5.41
CA SER A 188 7.21 4.77 -5.45
C SER A 188 6.26 3.63 -5.05
N LEU A 189 6.43 2.43 -5.62
CA LEU A 189 5.61 1.24 -5.32
C LEU A 189 6.46 0.12 -4.76
N VAL A 190 6.05 -0.42 -3.62
CA VAL A 190 6.58 -1.67 -3.06
C VAL A 190 5.44 -2.68 -2.98
N VAL A 191 5.56 -3.78 -3.71
CA VAL A 191 4.62 -4.90 -3.65
C VAL A 191 5.28 -6.07 -2.92
N VAL A 192 4.63 -6.59 -1.90
CA VAL A 192 5.04 -7.85 -1.26
C VAL A 192 4.06 -8.94 -1.65
N THR A 193 4.58 -10.08 -2.13
CA THR A 193 3.74 -11.20 -2.58
C THR A 193 4.50 -12.52 -2.61
N HIS A 194 3.76 -13.63 -2.67
CA HIS A 194 4.26 -14.94 -3.06
C HIS A 194 3.84 -15.32 -4.49
N ASP A 195 3.08 -14.45 -5.17
CA ASP A 195 2.54 -14.67 -6.50
C ASP A 195 3.64 -14.58 -7.57
N GLN A 196 3.98 -15.71 -8.17
CA GLN A 196 5.02 -15.80 -9.19
C GLN A 196 4.63 -15.12 -10.51
N ARG A 197 3.32 -14.91 -10.77
CA ARG A 197 2.82 -14.23 -11.97
C ARG A 197 3.35 -12.81 -12.09
N LEU A 198 3.64 -12.16 -10.95
CA LEU A 198 4.17 -10.80 -10.91
C LEU A 198 5.69 -10.73 -11.17
N LYS A 199 6.36 -11.86 -11.22
CA LYS A 199 7.82 -11.91 -11.35
C LYS A 199 8.31 -11.21 -12.63
N ASP A 200 7.62 -11.42 -13.74
CA ASP A 200 8.01 -10.87 -15.02
C ASP A 200 7.49 -9.45 -15.29
N VAL A 201 6.60 -8.96 -14.41
CA VAL A 201 6.02 -7.63 -14.50
C VAL A 201 6.90 -6.57 -13.82
N PHE A 202 7.77 -6.97 -12.87
CA PHE A 202 8.64 -6.06 -12.12
C PHE A 202 10.11 -6.31 -12.48
N GLU A 203 10.81 -5.25 -12.93
CA GLU A 203 12.24 -5.31 -13.26
C GLU A 203 13.09 -5.52 -12.00
N LYS A 204 12.78 -4.79 -10.91
CA LYS A 204 13.50 -4.87 -9.65
C LYS A 204 12.79 -5.78 -8.67
N ARG A 205 13.53 -6.75 -8.16
CA ARG A 205 13.03 -7.81 -7.27
C ARG A 205 13.97 -8.06 -6.11
N ILE A 206 13.39 -8.42 -4.96
CA ILE A 206 14.13 -8.86 -3.76
C ILE A 206 13.44 -10.10 -3.22
N GLU A 207 14.20 -11.06 -2.71
CA GLU A 207 13.67 -12.25 -2.04
C GLU A 207 13.90 -12.16 -0.52
N LEU A 208 12.83 -12.47 0.27
CA LEU A 208 12.87 -12.60 1.73
C LEU A 208 12.89 -14.06 2.17
#